data_a1f0858f81c6c04a290440c95b925529
#
_entry.id   a1f0858f81c6c04a290440c95b925529
#
_cell.length_a   1.000
_cell.length_b   1.000
_cell.length_c   1.000
_cell.angle_alpha   90.00
_cell.angle_beta   90.00
_cell.angle_gamma   90.00
#
_symmetry.space_group_name_H-M   'P 1'
#
loop_
_entity.id
_entity.type
_entity.pdbx_description
1 polymer ?
#
loop_
_entity_poly.entity_id
_entity_poly.type
_entity_poly.pdbx_seq_one_letter_code
_entity_poly.pdbx_strand_id
1 'polypeptide(L)'
;MINYDFDTVINRRGTASNKWDIPEDALGMVTADMDFRTAQPILDAMEERVRHGIFGYNNRTDSYFDAIIGWMQRRHQWEPKKDWICHALGVVPAIGYSILAFTKPGDKIILQPPVYHPFRNCILKSGRIPVTNPLCLKDGHYSMDLKDLEAKASDPAVKMMLLCNPQNPTGRVWTPDELRAVAEICLKHQVILFSDEIHCDFMLHGSSFYSMGRLSQESGGKYDSILLIGTSASKTFNLAGLQTASIIIPDDHLRSGYQGQLDMLHCGDIPTFGMIATEAAYRAGDEWLDQLLKYLEGNLDWFQDYVDTHIPGAHVYRNDSTYLAWMDCREWNMSDEELGRFFKEKAKIYLNLGSRFGEEGSGFVRLNLAVPRTLVEEAAHRIQAARADL
;
A
#
# COMPACT_ATOMS: atom_id res chain seq x y z
N MET A 1 8.13 28.33 5.21
CA MET A 1 8.33 26.87 5.28
C MET A 1 7.99 26.41 6.67
N ILE A 2 6.99 25.56 6.85
CA ILE A 2 6.62 24.97 8.13
C ILE A 2 7.63 23.86 8.40
N ASN A 3 8.22 23.78 9.58
CA ASN A 3 9.06 22.64 9.97
C ASN A 3 8.18 21.64 10.72
N TYR A 4 7.96 20.47 10.15
CA TYR A 4 7.15 19.42 10.75
C TYR A 4 7.99 18.56 11.70
N ASP A 5 7.41 18.22 12.84
CA ASP A 5 8.05 17.39 13.87
C ASP A 5 7.71 15.91 13.65
N PHE A 6 8.73 15.12 13.34
CA PHE A 6 8.65 13.66 13.24
C PHE A 6 9.44 12.94 14.36
N ASP A 7 10.08 13.67 15.25
CA ASP A 7 10.91 13.11 16.33
C ASP A 7 10.13 12.91 17.63
N THR A 8 9.08 13.68 17.87
CA THR A 8 8.28 13.55 19.09
C THR A 8 7.52 12.24 19.11
N VAL A 9 7.78 11.41 20.13
CA VAL A 9 7.04 10.17 20.38
C VAL A 9 5.64 10.51 20.91
N ILE A 10 4.63 10.24 20.11
CA ILE A 10 3.22 10.43 20.47
C ILE A 10 2.68 9.13 21.08
N ASN A 11 2.23 9.19 22.33
CA ASN A 11 1.62 8.02 22.96
C ASN A 11 0.29 7.67 22.29
N ARG A 12 0.22 6.51 21.66
CA ARG A 12 -0.99 5.97 21.02
C ARG A 12 -1.63 4.83 21.82
N ARG A 13 -1.07 4.46 22.98
CA ARG A 13 -1.68 3.48 23.88
C ARG A 13 -2.96 4.03 24.48
N GLY A 14 -3.98 3.20 24.61
CA GLY A 14 -5.28 3.63 25.13
C GLY A 14 -6.12 4.48 24.15
N THR A 15 -5.68 4.64 22.89
CA THR A 15 -6.41 5.42 21.87
C THR A 15 -7.13 4.52 20.84
N ALA A 16 -7.40 3.27 21.17
CA ALA A 16 -7.92 2.24 20.26
C ALA A 16 -7.03 2.00 19.02
N SER A 17 -5.73 2.27 19.12
CA SER A 17 -4.78 2.04 18.04
C SER A 17 -4.50 0.54 17.87
N ASN A 18 -4.82 -0.03 16.72
CA ASN A 18 -4.52 -1.43 16.39
C ASN A 18 -3.02 -1.75 16.51
N LYS A 19 -2.15 -0.80 16.16
CA LYS A 19 -0.69 -0.95 16.21
C LYS A 19 -0.16 -1.02 17.64
N TRP A 20 -0.79 -0.29 18.58
CA TRP A 20 -0.33 -0.12 19.95
C TRP A 20 -1.21 -0.85 21.01
N ASP A 21 -2.15 -1.70 20.56
CA ASP A 21 -2.88 -2.66 21.42
C ASP A 21 -2.02 -3.91 21.63
N ILE A 22 -0.89 -3.71 22.31
CA ILE A 22 0.17 -4.70 22.60
C ILE A 22 0.69 -4.48 24.03
N PRO A 23 1.42 -5.44 24.65
CA PRO A 23 2.02 -5.27 25.95
C PRO A 23 2.83 -3.99 26.10
N GLU A 24 2.88 -3.41 27.30
CA GLU A 24 3.54 -2.12 27.56
C GLU A 24 5.03 -2.13 27.24
N ASP A 25 5.71 -3.27 27.46
CA ASP A 25 7.14 -3.49 27.20
C ASP A 25 7.46 -3.74 25.72
N ALA A 26 6.44 -3.79 24.84
CA ALA A 26 6.61 -4.13 23.44
C ALA A 26 6.56 -2.91 22.51
N LEU A 27 7.23 -3.03 21.35
CA LEU A 27 7.19 -2.07 20.25
C LEU A 27 6.26 -2.53 19.12
N GLY A 28 5.43 -1.61 18.62
CA GLY A 28 4.50 -1.85 17.52
C GLY A 28 5.09 -1.46 16.17
N MET A 29 5.59 -2.44 15.41
CA MET A 29 6.12 -2.27 14.04
C MET A 29 5.29 -3.03 12.99
N VAL A 30 4.03 -3.36 13.30
CA VAL A 30 3.20 -4.28 12.51
C VAL A 30 2.34 -3.60 11.45
N THR A 31 1.47 -2.68 11.87
CA THR A 31 0.46 -2.06 11.01
C THR A 31 1.10 -0.95 10.17
N ALA A 32 0.75 -0.89 8.89
CA ALA A 32 1.22 0.14 7.98
C ALA A 32 0.40 1.45 8.15
N ASP A 33 0.48 2.05 9.34
CA ASP A 33 0.13 3.42 9.67
C ASP A 33 1.33 4.11 10.32
N MET A 34 1.31 5.43 10.45
CA MET A 34 2.45 6.19 10.96
C MET A 34 2.22 6.64 12.40
N ASP A 35 3.30 6.84 13.15
CA ASP A 35 3.24 7.42 14.49
C ASP A 35 3.53 8.94 14.48
N PHE A 36 3.21 9.59 13.37
CA PHE A 36 3.34 11.02 13.16
C PHE A 36 1.96 11.69 13.08
N ARG A 37 1.89 12.95 13.51
CA ARG A 37 0.71 13.79 13.24
C ARG A 37 0.60 14.02 11.74
N THR A 38 -0.64 13.96 11.23
CA THR A 38 -0.89 14.38 9.84
C THR A 38 -0.65 15.87 9.65
N ALA A 39 -0.60 16.32 8.40
CA ALA A 39 -0.33 17.73 8.06
C ALA A 39 -1.36 18.69 8.68
N GLN A 40 -0.88 19.84 9.18
CA GLN A 40 -1.74 20.82 9.86
C GLN A 40 -2.94 21.28 9.03
N PRO A 41 -2.85 21.53 7.71
CA PRO A 41 -4.01 21.90 6.91
C PRO A 41 -5.15 20.86 6.92
N ILE A 42 -4.82 19.58 7.09
CA ILE A 42 -5.81 18.49 7.20
C ILE A 42 -6.54 18.61 8.55
N LEU A 43 -5.80 18.85 9.63
CA LEU A 43 -6.37 19.02 10.97
C LEU A 43 -7.29 20.24 11.00
N ASP A 44 -6.85 21.36 10.44
CA ASP A 44 -7.63 22.61 10.39
C ASP A 44 -8.96 22.43 9.67
N ALA A 45 -8.95 21.75 8.49
CA ALA A 45 -10.16 21.46 7.73
C ALA A 45 -11.13 20.53 8.48
N MET A 46 -10.60 19.54 9.19
CA MET A 46 -11.41 18.65 10.01
C MET A 46 -12.01 19.39 11.22
N GLU A 47 -11.22 20.22 11.89
CA GLU A 47 -11.70 21.04 13.04
C GLU A 47 -12.79 22.02 12.59
N GLU A 48 -12.67 22.66 11.44
CA GLU A 48 -13.70 23.54 10.89
C GLU A 48 -15.02 22.77 10.75
N ARG A 49 -14.99 21.54 10.19
CA ARG A 49 -16.18 20.70 10.07
C ARG A 49 -16.76 20.27 11.42
N VAL A 50 -15.92 19.97 12.41
CA VAL A 50 -16.37 19.68 13.77
C VAL A 50 -17.08 20.90 14.38
N ARG A 51 -16.54 22.10 14.23
CA ARG A 51 -17.16 23.35 14.71
C ARG A 51 -18.49 23.65 14.02
N HIS A 52 -18.63 23.30 12.72
CA HIS A 52 -19.91 23.40 12.01
C HIS A 52 -21.00 22.51 12.61
N GLY A 53 -20.64 21.30 13.11
CA GLY A 53 -21.49 20.47 13.96
C GLY A 53 -22.60 19.68 13.24
N ILE A 54 -22.69 19.70 11.90
CA ILE A 54 -23.70 18.95 11.13
C ILE A 54 -22.99 17.92 10.23
N PHE A 55 -23.29 16.63 10.45
CA PHE A 55 -22.65 15.50 9.80
C PHE A 55 -23.67 14.66 8.98
N GLY A 56 -24.44 15.36 8.13
CA GLY A 56 -25.41 14.73 7.23
C GLY A 56 -24.76 14.10 6.00
N TYR A 57 -25.60 13.65 5.07
CA TYR A 57 -25.12 13.08 3.80
C TYR A 57 -24.34 14.11 2.96
N ASN A 58 -23.31 13.65 2.27
CA ASN A 58 -22.44 14.50 1.46
C ASN A 58 -22.62 14.24 -0.02
N ASN A 59 -22.45 15.30 -0.80
CA ASN A 59 -22.14 15.19 -2.23
C ASN A 59 -20.64 15.39 -2.45
N ARG A 60 -20.04 14.65 -3.36
CA ARG A 60 -18.69 14.89 -3.83
C ARG A 60 -18.69 16.18 -4.65
N THR A 61 -17.97 17.18 -4.17
CA THR A 61 -17.90 18.51 -4.80
C THR A 61 -16.91 18.52 -5.96
N ASP A 62 -17.05 19.51 -6.87
CA ASP A 62 -16.05 19.72 -7.92
C ASP A 62 -14.66 19.95 -7.31
N SER A 63 -14.59 20.71 -6.22
CA SER A 63 -13.33 21.00 -5.53
C SER A 63 -12.64 19.73 -5.00
N TYR A 64 -13.39 18.72 -4.56
CA TYR A 64 -12.85 17.42 -4.14
C TYR A 64 -12.22 16.67 -5.33
N PHE A 65 -12.91 16.64 -6.48
CA PHE A 65 -12.38 16.00 -7.69
C PHE A 65 -11.15 16.74 -8.22
N ASP A 66 -11.19 18.08 -8.24
CA ASP A 66 -10.07 18.91 -8.69
C ASP A 66 -8.82 18.69 -7.82
N ALA A 67 -9.00 18.45 -6.51
CA ALA A 67 -7.89 18.13 -5.60
C ALA A 67 -7.23 16.79 -5.98
N ILE A 68 -8.02 15.75 -6.26
CA ILE A 68 -7.51 14.44 -6.69
C ILE A 68 -6.80 14.55 -8.05
N ILE A 69 -7.46 15.15 -9.04
CA ILE A 69 -6.91 15.33 -10.40
C ILE A 69 -5.59 16.11 -10.33
N GLY A 70 -5.60 17.25 -9.63
CA GLY A 70 -4.42 18.10 -9.47
C GLY A 70 -3.27 17.38 -8.76
N TRP A 71 -3.55 16.49 -7.79
CA TRP A 71 -2.53 15.66 -7.15
C TRP A 71 -1.91 14.68 -8.14
N MET A 72 -2.73 13.92 -8.88
CA MET A 72 -2.27 12.98 -9.89
C MET A 72 -1.42 13.67 -10.96
N GLN A 73 -1.84 14.84 -11.42
CA GLN A 73 -1.11 15.64 -12.41
C GLN A 73 0.26 16.10 -11.86
N ARG A 74 0.28 16.67 -10.65
CA ARG A 74 1.47 17.30 -10.06
C ARG A 74 2.51 16.28 -9.61
N ARG A 75 2.05 15.18 -8.97
CA ARG A 75 2.92 14.18 -8.36
C ARG A 75 3.19 12.99 -9.26
N HIS A 76 2.24 12.61 -10.13
CA HIS A 76 2.31 11.38 -10.92
C HIS A 76 2.26 11.59 -12.43
N GLN A 77 2.23 12.84 -12.90
CA GLN A 77 2.36 13.23 -14.31
C GLN A 77 1.29 12.62 -15.24
N TRP A 78 0.05 12.46 -14.75
CA TRP A 78 -1.09 12.08 -15.55
C TRP A 78 -2.38 12.71 -15.01
N GLU A 79 -3.39 12.85 -15.87
CA GLU A 79 -4.60 13.60 -15.55
C GLU A 79 -5.83 12.72 -15.79
N PRO A 80 -6.41 12.10 -14.74
CA PRO A 80 -7.66 11.37 -14.87
C PRO A 80 -8.81 12.33 -15.12
N LYS A 81 -9.81 11.90 -15.91
CA LYS A 81 -11.06 12.65 -16.04
C LYS A 81 -11.88 12.52 -14.77
N LYS A 82 -12.61 13.57 -14.41
CA LYS A 82 -13.51 13.60 -13.24
C LYS A 82 -14.46 12.40 -13.23
N ASP A 83 -15.07 12.08 -14.38
CA ASP A 83 -16.05 11.00 -14.51
C ASP A 83 -15.45 9.61 -14.30
N TRP A 84 -14.12 9.47 -14.36
CA TRP A 84 -13.43 8.19 -14.13
C TRP A 84 -13.28 7.86 -12.65
N ILE A 85 -13.49 8.85 -11.75
CA ILE A 85 -13.19 8.74 -10.34
C ILE A 85 -14.41 8.21 -9.58
N CYS A 86 -14.35 6.93 -9.21
CA CYS A 86 -15.27 6.27 -8.30
C CYS A 86 -14.77 6.32 -6.86
N HIS A 87 -15.66 6.09 -5.89
CA HIS A 87 -15.32 6.04 -4.47
C HIS A 87 -15.20 4.60 -3.97
N ALA A 88 -14.42 4.44 -2.88
CA ALA A 88 -14.44 3.25 -2.03
C ALA A 88 -14.07 3.61 -0.58
N LEU A 89 -14.44 2.75 0.38
CA LEU A 89 -14.07 2.87 1.78
C LEU A 89 -12.59 2.53 2.07
N GLY A 90 -11.83 2.28 1.01
CA GLY A 90 -10.40 1.94 1.00
C GLY A 90 -10.08 1.10 -0.23
N VAL A 91 -8.80 0.95 -0.54
CA VAL A 91 -8.37 0.18 -1.73
C VAL A 91 -8.65 -1.32 -1.57
N VAL A 92 -8.48 -1.89 -0.38
CA VAL A 92 -8.82 -3.31 -0.13
C VAL A 92 -10.33 -3.59 -0.29
N PRO A 93 -11.25 -2.79 0.28
CA PRO A 93 -12.68 -2.89 -0.09
C PRO A 93 -12.93 -2.78 -1.59
N ALA A 94 -12.27 -1.84 -2.28
CA ALA A 94 -12.41 -1.67 -3.73
C ALA A 94 -12.00 -2.91 -4.53
N ILE A 95 -10.92 -3.58 -4.13
CA ILE A 95 -10.52 -4.87 -4.70
C ILE A 95 -11.66 -5.88 -4.52
N GLY A 96 -12.25 -5.97 -3.33
CA GLY A 96 -13.40 -6.83 -3.07
C GLY A 96 -14.59 -6.52 -3.98
N TYR A 97 -14.96 -5.24 -4.12
CA TYR A 97 -16.05 -4.81 -5.01
C TYR A 97 -15.75 -5.14 -6.47
N SER A 98 -14.52 -4.92 -6.93
CA SER A 98 -14.10 -5.24 -8.30
C SER A 98 -14.13 -6.75 -8.58
N ILE A 99 -13.69 -7.57 -7.63
CA ILE A 99 -13.80 -9.02 -7.73
C ILE A 99 -15.28 -9.45 -7.88
N LEU A 100 -16.17 -8.89 -7.09
CA LEU A 100 -17.59 -9.21 -7.15
C LEU A 100 -18.26 -8.72 -8.44
N ALA A 101 -17.86 -7.54 -8.93
CA ALA A 101 -18.41 -6.95 -10.14
C ALA A 101 -18.02 -7.69 -11.43
N PHE A 102 -16.79 -8.21 -11.51
CA PHE A 102 -16.21 -8.65 -12.78
C PHE A 102 -15.88 -10.14 -12.85
N THR A 103 -16.10 -10.88 -11.76
CA THR A 103 -15.80 -12.31 -11.71
C THR A 103 -16.92 -13.09 -11.07
N LYS A 104 -16.90 -14.42 -11.20
CA LYS A 104 -17.86 -15.36 -10.59
C LYS A 104 -17.16 -16.32 -9.64
N PRO A 105 -17.84 -16.94 -8.68
CA PRO A 105 -17.27 -18.04 -7.89
C PRO A 105 -16.67 -19.11 -8.80
N GLY A 106 -15.44 -19.54 -8.47
CA GLY A 106 -14.65 -20.47 -9.28
C GLY A 106 -13.73 -19.83 -10.32
N ASP A 107 -13.92 -18.55 -10.68
CA ASP A 107 -12.96 -17.84 -11.52
C ASP A 107 -11.61 -17.68 -10.82
N LYS A 108 -10.56 -17.58 -11.61
CA LYS A 108 -9.18 -17.46 -11.15
C LYS A 108 -8.70 -16.00 -11.19
N ILE A 109 -7.90 -15.61 -10.18
CA ILE A 109 -7.34 -14.26 -10.05
C ILE A 109 -5.84 -14.39 -9.79
N ILE A 110 -5.02 -13.71 -10.61
CA ILE A 110 -3.56 -13.70 -10.47
C ILE A 110 -3.13 -12.71 -9.39
N LEU A 111 -2.14 -13.11 -8.58
CA LEU A 111 -1.39 -12.26 -7.65
C LEU A 111 0.08 -12.66 -7.64
N GLN A 112 0.98 -11.73 -7.25
CA GLN A 112 2.43 -11.88 -7.32
C GLN A 112 3.09 -11.88 -5.94
N PRO A 113 3.08 -13.03 -5.21
CA PRO A 113 3.73 -13.11 -3.91
C PRO A 113 5.28 -13.03 -4.02
N PRO A 114 5.97 -12.53 -2.93
CA PRO A 114 5.35 -12.07 -1.69
C PRO A 114 4.56 -10.78 -1.92
N VAL A 115 3.27 -10.77 -1.52
CA VAL A 115 2.37 -9.63 -1.75
C VAL A 115 1.42 -9.43 -0.57
N TYR A 116 0.88 -8.25 -0.44
CA TYR A 116 -0.03 -7.85 0.61
C TYR A 116 -1.18 -8.87 0.80
N HIS A 117 -1.18 -9.54 1.94
CA HIS A 117 -2.04 -10.71 2.21
C HIS A 117 -3.56 -10.46 2.07
N PRO A 118 -4.12 -9.25 2.24
CA PRO A 118 -5.53 -9.01 1.95
C PRO A 118 -5.94 -9.30 0.51
N PHE A 119 -5.04 -9.22 -0.47
CA PHE A 119 -5.34 -9.61 -1.85
C PHE A 119 -5.83 -11.06 -1.91
N ARG A 120 -5.02 -11.97 -1.36
CA ARG A 120 -5.38 -13.40 -1.31
C ARG A 120 -6.66 -13.64 -0.51
N ASN A 121 -6.84 -12.89 0.59
CA ASN A 121 -8.04 -13.01 1.42
C ASN A 121 -9.31 -12.57 0.68
N CYS A 122 -9.27 -11.47 -0.09
CA CYS A 122 -10.39 -11.02 -0.92
C CYS A 122 -10.77 -12.09 -1.95
N ILE A 123 -9.79 -12.69 -2.62
CA ILE A 123 -10.01 -13.76 -3.60
C ILE A 123 -10.69 -14.97 -2.96
N LEU A 124 -10.13 -15.49 -1.88
CA LEU A 124 -10.64 -16.69 -1.22
C LEU A 124 -12.02 -16.48 -0.59
N LYS A 125 -12.20 -15.37 0.14
CA LYS A 125 -13.47 -15.08 0.83
C LYS A 125 -14.63 -14.81 -0.13
N SER A 126 -14.32 -14.43 -1.37
CA SER A 126 -15.31 -14.26 -2.44
C SER A 126 -15.58 -15.53 -3.23
N GLY A 127 -14.97 -16.68 -2.87
CA GLY A 127 -15.13 -17.96 -3.56
C GLY A 127 -14.37 -18.05 -4.89
N ARG A 128 -13.40 -17.18 -5.13
CA ARG A 128 -12.50 -17.20 -6.29
C ARG A 128 -11.23 -17.97 -5.95
N ILE A 129 -10.46 -18.34 -6.97
CA ILE A 129 -9.28 -19.15 -6.84
C ILE A 129 -8.04 -18.29 -7.07
N PRO A 130 -7.13 -18.15 -6.07
CA PRO A 130 -5.88 -17.43 -6.28
C PRO A 130 -4.92 -18.24 -7.16
N VAL A 131 -4.33 -17.57 -8.16
CA VAL A 131 -3.25 -18.11 -9.01
C VAL A 131 -2.00 -17.28 -8.73
N THR A 132 -0.96 -17.91 -8.22
CA THR A 132 0.29 -17.22 -7.89
C THR A 132 1.22 -17.15 -9.09
N ASN A 133 1.74 -15.95 -9.37
CA ASN A 133 2.89 -15.69 -10.24
C ASN A 133 4.01 -15.15 -9.36
N PRO A 134 4.81 -16.01 -8.71
CA PRO A 134 5.78 -15.59 -7.71
C PRO A 134 6.81 -14.62 -8.26
N LEU A 135 7.16 -13.61 -7.48
CA LEU A 135 8.28 -12.73 -7.78
C LEU A 135 9.60 -13.47 -7.59
N CYS A 136 10.54 -13.21 -8.49
CA CYS A 136 11.87 -13.80 -8.46
C CYS A 136 12.84 -12.88 -7.71
N LEU A 137 13.40 -13.35 -6.58
CA LEU A 137 14.47 -12.65 -5.86
C LEU A 137 15.83 -13.10 -6.37
N LYS A 138 16.60 -12.18 -6.93
CA LYS A 138 17.99 -12.42 -7.36
C LYS A 138 18.84 -11.21 -6.98
N ASP A 139 19.95 -11.47 -6.31
CA ASP A 139 20.92 -10.44 -5.89
C ASP A 139 20.27 -9.25 -5.16
N GLY A 140 19.30 -9.54 -4.27
CA GLY A 140 18.55 -8.54 -3.51
C GLY A 140 17.46 -7.80 -4.30
N HIS A 141 17.26 -8.15 -5.55
CA HIS A 141 16.30 -7.49 -6.44
C HIS A 141 15.14 -8.40 -6.82
N TYR A 142 13.91 -7.91 -6.65
CA TYR A 142 12.70 -8.61 -7.06
C TYR A 142 12.33 -8.26 -8.51
N SER A 143 11.99 -9.26 -9.29
CA SER A 143 11.52 -9.13 -10.69
C SER A 143 10.31 -9.99 -10.95
N MET A 144 9.54 -9.66 -11.98
CA MET A 144 8.40 -10.45 -12.42
C MET A 144 8.84 -11.58 -13.38
N ASP A 145 8.31 -12.78 -13.20
CA ASP A 145 8.38 -13.83 -14.24
C ASP A 145 7.25 -13.60 -15.25
N LEU A 146 7.55 -12.84 -16.30
CA LEU A 146 6.60 -12.51 -17.36
C LEU A 146 6.22 -13.72 -18.22
N LYS A 147 7.10 -14.73 -18.32
CA LYS A 147 6.79 -15.96 -19.06
C LYS A 147 5.77 -16.81 -18.31
N ASP A 148 5.93 -16.96 -17.02
CA ASP A 148 4.98 -17.63 -16.16
C ASP A 148 3.65 -16.86 -16.09
N LEU A 149 3.70 -15.52 -16.03
CA LEU A 149 2.52 -14.67 -16.09
C LEU A 149 1.71 -14.88 -17.37
N GLU A 150 2.36 -14.87 -18.53
CA GLU A 150 1.74 -15.13 -19.83
C GLU A 150 1.06 -16.50 -19.85
N ALA A 151 1.75 -17.54 -19.37
CA ALA A 151 1.21 -18.90 -19.33
C ALA A 151 -0.05 -18.98 -18.44
N LYS A 152 -0.05 -18.31 -17.29
CA LYS A 152 -1.19 -18.28 -16.36
C LYS A 152 -2.36 -17.43 -16.89
N ALA A 153 -2.07 -16.28 -17.49
CA ALA A 153 -3.08 -15.42 -18.09
C ALA A 153 -3.81 -16.07 -19.27
N SER A 154 -3.15 -17.01 -19.97
CA SER A 154 -3.75 -17.75 -21.09
C SER A 154 -4.85 -18.73 -20.68
N ASP A 155 -4.97 -19.09 -19.41
CA ASP A 155 -6.08 -19.90 -18.89
C ASP A 155 -7.39 -19.09 -18.95
N PRO A 156 -8.42 -19.55 -19.70
CA PRO A 156 -9.67 -18.81 -19.84
C PRO A 156 -10.46 -18.64 -18.54
N ALA A 157 -10.13 -19.39 -17.48
CA ALA A 157 -10.70 -19.21 -16.15
C ALA A 157 -10.09 -18.01 -15.39
N VAL A 158 -8.94 -17.50 -15.82
CA VAL A 158 -8.31 -16.29 -15.25
C VAL A 158 -9.05 -15.07 -15.77
N LYS A 159 -9.62 -14.27 -14.87
CA LYS A 159 -10.44 -13.10 -15.19
C LYS A 159 -9.84 -11.79 -14.71
N MET A 160 -8.99 -11.83 -13.70
CA MET A 160 -8.43 -10.63 -13.09
C MET A 160 -7.00 -10.88 -12.62
N MET A 161 -6.20 -9.80 -12.61
CA MET A 161 -4.91 -9.73 -11.95
C MET A 161 -4.91 -8.59 -10.95
N LEU A 162 -4.37 -8.82 -9.75
CA LEU A 162 -4.13 -7.80 -8.74
C LEU A 162 -2.64 -7.46 -8.74
N LEU A 163 -2.30 -6.26 -9.22
CA LEU A 163 -0.95 -5.72 -9.25
C LEU A 163 -0.75 -4.79 -8.06
N CYS A 164 0.33 -4.94 -7.31
CA CYS A 164 0.76 -4.03 -6.26
C CYS A 164 1.87 -3.11 -6.82
N ASN A 165 1.61 -1.82 -6.94
CA ASN A 165 2.51 -0.85 -7.57
C ASN A 165 2.50 0.50 -6.82
N PRO A 166 3.50 0.80 -5.99
CA PRO A 166 4.68 0.00 -5.61
C PRO A 166 4.37 -1.27 -4.83
N GLN A 167 5.32 -2.19 -4.87
CA GLN A 167 5.16 -3.52 -4.28
C GLN A 167 5.31 -3.50 -2.75
N ASN A 168 4.33 -4.04 -2.04
CA ASN A 168 4.37 -4.32 -0.61
C ASN A 168 4.35 -5.85 -0.41
N PRO A 169 5.36 -6.47 0.21
CA PRO A 169 6.26 -5.88 1.21
C PRO A 169 7.64 -5.46 0.71
N THR A 170 8.00 -5.71 -0.53
CA THR A 170 9.39 -5.65 -1.01
C THR A 170 9.92 -4.24 -1.27
N GLY A 171 9.05 -3.23 -1.30
CA GLY A 171 9.41 -1.84 -1.61
C GLY A 171 9.81 -1.59 -3.08
N ARG A 172 9.62 -2.58 -3.95
CA ARG A 172 9.98 -2.50 -5.37
C ARG A 172 9.08 -1.53 -6.13
N VAL A 173 9.66 -0.66 -6.94
CA VAL A 173 8.98 0.20 -7.91
C VAL A 173 9.15 -0.39 -9.31
N TRP A 174 8.04 -0.66 -9.99
CA TRP A 174 8.09 -1.26 -11.33
C TRP A 174 8.45 -0.23 -12.39
N THR A 175 9.30 -0.61 -13.33
CA THR A 175 9.66 0.22 -14.47
C THR A 175 8.51 0.35 -15.47
N PRO A 176 8.48 1.40 -16.31
CA PRO A 176 7.48 1.53 -17.39
C PRO A 176 7.42 0.33 -18.32
N ASP A 177 8.56 -0.32 -18.59
CA ASP A 177 8.63 -1.49 -19.48
C ASP A 177 8.06 -2.75 -18.81
N GLU A 178 8.32 -2.97 -17.50
CA GLU A 178 7.70 -4.06 -16.73
C GLU A 178 6.18 -3.88 -16.68
N LEU A 179 5.69 -2.67 -16.40
CA LEU A 179 4.27 -2.36 -16.37
C LEU A 179 3.61 -2.52 -17.74
N ARG A 180 4.29 -2.12 -18.81
CA ARG A 180 3.83 -2.31 -20.19
C ARG A 180 3.72 -3.80 -20.53
N ALA A 181 4.70 -4.61 -20.17
CA ALA A 181 4.67 -6.04 -20.41
C ALA A 181 3.50 -6.72 -19.70
N VAL A 182 3.22 -6.35 -18.43
CA VAL A 182 2.05 -6.83 -17.69
C VAL A 182 0.75 -6.41 -18.39
N ALA A 183 0.63 -5.14 -18.80
CA ALA A 183 -0.55 -4.61 -19.46
C ALA A 183 -0.82 -5.30 -20.81
N GLU A 184 0.22 -5.55 -21.61
CA GLU A 184 0.10 -6.26 -22.89
C GLU A 184 -0.40 -7.70 -22.68
N ILE A 185 0.14 -8.42 -21.70
CA ILE A 185 -0.31 -9.77 -21.36
C ILE A 185 -1.79 -9.75 -20.94
N CYS A 186 -2.15 -8.86 -20.02
CA CYS A 186 -3.53 -8.75 -19.54
C CYS A 186 -4.50 -8.38 -20.68
N LEU A 187 -4.14 -7.43 -21.53
CA LEU A 187 -4.95 -7.01 -22.68
C LEU A 187 -5.14 -8.16 -23.68
N LYS A 188 -4.06 -8.86 -24.03
CA LYS A 188 -4.08 -10.00 -24.96
C LYS A 188 -5.03 -11.10 -24.52
N HIS A 189 -5.09 -11.38 -23.21
CA HIS A 189 -5.90 -12.46 -22.65
C HIS A 189 -7.21 -11.97 -22.03
N GLN A 190 -7.56 -10.69 -22.20
CA GLN A 190 -8.78 -10.07 -21.64
C GLN A 190 -8.89 -10.24 -20.12
N VAL A 191 -7.75 -10.15 -19.42
CA VAL A 191 -7.64 -10.18 -17.96
C VAL A 191 -7.78 -8.75 -17.43
N ILE A 192 -8.74 -8.51 -16.56
CA ILE A 192 -8.90 -7.19 -15.92
C ILE A 192 -7.72 -6.96 -14.98
N LEU A 193 -7.09 -5.80 -15.08
CA LEU A 193 -5.93 -5.41 -14.28
C LEU A 193 -6.34 -4.38 -13.22
N PHE A 194 -6.35 -4.79 -11.95
CA PHE A 194 -6.47 -3.87 -10.83
C PHE A 194 -5.08 -3.49 -10.33
N SER A 195 -4.68 -2.23 -10.51
CA SER A 195 -3.42 -1.69 -10.00
C SER A 195 -3.67 -1.02 -8.64
N ASP A 196 -3.16 -1.62 -7.57
CA ASP A 196 -3.14 -0.99 -6.24
C ASP A 196 -1.95 -0.04 -6.15
N GLU A 197 -2.23 1.26 -6.27
CA GLU A 197 -1.24 2.34 -6.27
C GLU A 197 -1.25 3.15 -4.96
N ILE A 198 -1.71 2.54 -3.86
CA ILE A 198 -1.86 3.22 -2.56
C ILE A 198 -0.53 3.71 -1.96
N HIS A 199 0.60 3.17 -2.39
CA HIS A 199 1.93 3.56 -1.97
C HIS A 199 2.66 4.50 -2.96
N CYS A 200 1.99 5.00 -3.99
CA CYS A 200 2.57 5.76 -5.10
C CYS A 200 3.35 7.03 -4.68
N ASP A 201 3.01 7.62 -3.54
CA ASP A 201 3.64 8.84 -3.06
C ASP A 201 4.97 8.61 -2.30
N PHE A 202 5.30 7.35 -1.96
CA PHE A 202 6.51 7.03 -1.18
C PHE A 202 7.68 6.66 -2.08
N MET A 203 8.19 7.62 -2.83
CA MET A 203 9.39 7.43 -3.65
C MET A 203 10.62 7.82 -2.85
N LEU A 204 11.58 6.90 -2.75
CA LEU A 204 12.78 7.01 -1.94
C LEU A 204 14.03 6.90 -2.85
N HIS A 205 15.16 7.43 -2.39
CA HIS A 205 16.47 7.29 -3.04
C HIS A 205 16.50 7.74 -4.51
N GLY A 206 15.64 8.73 -4.85
CA GLY A 206 15.54 9.24 -6.21
C GLY A 206 14.79 8.33 -7.19
N SER A 207 14.11 7.30 -6.68
CA SER A 207 13.21 6.49 -7.50
C SER A 207 12.03 7.31 -8.02
N SER A 208 11.40 6.84 -9.09
CA SER A 208 10.28 7.51 -9.71
C SER A 208 9.12 6.55 -9.92
N PHE A 209 7.95 6.92 -9.41
CA PHE A 209 6.74 6.16 -9.63
C PHE A 209 6.20 6.33 -11.06
N TYR A 210 5.71 5.25 -11.61
CA TYR A 210 5.01 5.26 -12.88
C TYR A 210 3.63 4.59 -12.73
N SER A 211 2.57 5.37 -12.93
CA SER A 211 1.19 4.88 -12.81
C SER A 211 0.77 4.06 -14.03
N MET A 212 -0.07 3.04 -13.82
CA MET A 212 -0.77 2.36 -14.91
C MET A 212 -1.70 3.31 -15.68
N GLY A 213 -2.26 4.32 -14.99
CA GLY A 213 -3.04 5.38 -15.63
C GLY A 213 -2.21 6.24 -16.58
N ARG A 214 -1.00 6.61 -16.16
CA ARG A 214 -0.04 7.31 -17.01
C ARG A 214 0.34 6.46 -18.23
N LEU A 215 0.62 5.17 -18.00
CA LEU A 215 0.94 4.23 -19.09
C LEU A 215 -0.19 4.18 -20.13
N SER A 216 -1.45 4.06 -19.68
CA SER A 216 -2.59 4.01 -20.60
C SER A 216 -2.77 5.34 -21.34
N GLN A 217 -2.68 6.47 -20.63
CA GLN A 217 -2.79 7.80 -21.22
C GLN A 217 -1.73 8.04 -22.30
N GLU A 218 -0.45 7.76 -22.03
CA GLU A 218 0.65 7.91 -23.00
C GLU A 218 0.55 6.92 -24.17
N SER A 219 -0.17 5.80 -24.00
CA SER A 219 -0.46 4.82 -25.05
C SER A 219 -1.78 5.10 -25.80
N GLY A 220 -2.36 6.30 -25.63
CA GLY A 220 -3.61 6.70 -26.30
C GLY A 220 -4.86 5.97 -25.80
N GLY A 221 -4.87 5.53 -24.54
CA GLY A 221 -5.99 4.81 -23.93
C GLY A 221 -6.01 3.31 -24.25
N LYS A 222 -4.90 2.75 -24.72
CA LYS A 222 -4.80 1.35 -25.19
C LYS A 222 -5.27 0.34 -24.13
N TYR A 223 -5.03 0.62 -22.85
CA TYR A 223 -5.31 -0.32 -21.76
C TYR A 223 -6.59 0.01 -20.98
N ASP A 224 -7.31 1.07 -21.36
CA ASP A 224 -8.48 1.56 -20.62
C ASP A 224 -9.53 0.46 -20.40
N SER A 225 -9.76 -0.39 -21.40
CA SER A 225 -10.78 -1.45 -21.37
C SER A 225 -10.54 -2.58 -20.36
N ILE A 226 -9.36 -2.62 -19.74
CA ILE A 226 -9.01 -3.64 -18.73
C ILE A 226 -8.60 -3.04 -17.39
N LEU A 227 -8.50 -1.72 -17.25
CA LEU A 227 -7.75 -1.07 -16.17
C LEU A 227 -8.64 -0.50 -15.07
N LEU A 228 -8.33 -0.85 -13.82
CA LEU A 228 -8.80 -0.19 -12.60
C LEU A 228 -7.59 0.22 -11.78
N ILE A 229 -7.58 1.46 -11.27
CA ILE A 229 -6.47 2.01 -10.47
C ILE A 229 -7.00 2.41 -9.11
N GLY A 230 -6.44 1.84 -8.05
CA GLY A 230 -6.78 2.17 -6.68
C GLY A 230 -5.74 3.08 -6.02
N THR A 231 -6.16 4.26 -5.57
CA THR A 231 -5.29 5.21 -4.85
C THR A 231 -6.01 5.83 -3.66
N SER A 232 -5.25 6.38 -2.69
CA SER A 232 -5.83 6.98 -1.49
C SER A 232 -4.81 7.87 -0.77
N ALA A 233 -5.27 8.96 -0.18
CA ALA A 233 -4.50 9.78 0.76
C ALA A 233 -4.20 9.06 2.09
N SER A 234 -4.80 7.88 2.32
CA SER A 234 -4.77 7.18 3.61
C SER A 234 -3.37 6.75 4.05
N LYS A 235 -2.52 6.30 3.13
CA LYS A 235 -1.12 5.97 3.43
C LYS A 235 -0.24 7.20 3.43
N THR A 236 -0.37 8.05 2.44
CA THR A 236 0.42 9.27 2.25
C THR A 236 0.35 10.20 3.46
N PHE A 237 -0.85 10.40 4.02
CA PHE A 237 -1.11 11.37 5.09
C PHE A 237 -1.60 10.74 6.41
N ASN A 238 -1.43 9.42 6.58
CA ASN A 238 -1.83 8.72 7.81
C ASN A 238 -3.33 8.83 8.13
N LEU A 239 -4.20 8.69 7.12
CA LEU A 239 -5.65 8.88 7.22
C LEU A 239 -6.46 7.58 7.09
N ALA A 240 -5.83 6.42 7.30
CA ALA A 240 -6.49 5.12 7.06
C ALA A 240 -7.80 4.91 7.85
N GLY A 241 -7.89 5.48 9.05
CA GLY A 241 -9.09 5.44 9.88
C GLY A 241 -10.29 6.23 9.30
N LEU A 242 -10.07 7.09 8.30
CA LEU A 242 -11.12 7.89 7.65
C LEU A 242 -11.76 7.17 6.45
N GLN A 243 -11.29 5.99 6.10
CA GLN A 243 -11.92 5.06 5.14
C GLN A 243 -12.32 5.69 3.80
N THR A 244 -11.39 6.30 3.11
CA THR A 244 -11.65 6.95 1.81
C THR A 244 -10.57 6.61 0.81
N ALA A 245 -10.99 6.15 -0.38
CA ALA A 245 -10.12 5.87 -1.51
C ALA A 245 -10.80 6.28 -2.82
N SER A 246 -9.98 6.53 -3.84
CA SER A 246 -10.41 6.81 -5.21
C SER A 246 -10.04 5.65 -6.11
N ILE A 247 -11.02 5.19 -6.89
CA ILE A 247 -10.83 4.14 -7.89
C ILE A 247 -11.05 4.77 -9.24
N ILE A 248 -9.99 4.82 -10.03
CA ILE A 248 -10.01 5.49 -11.32
C ILE A 248 -10.19 4.43 -12.41
N ILE A 249 -11.30 4.53 -13.14
CA ILE A 249 -11.73 3.56 -14.15
C ILE A 249 -12.05 4.30 -15.46
N PRO A 250 -11.13 4.27 -16.44
CA PRO A 250 -11.33 4.98 -17.70
C PRO A 250 -12.48 4.46 -18.55
N ASP A 251 -12.65 3.13 -18.59
CA ASP A 251 -13.66 2.47 -19.42
C ASP A 251 -15.07 2.60 -18.83
N ASP A 252 -16.04 3.02 -19.66
CA ASP A 252 -17.42 3.26 -19.24
C ASP A 252 -18.14 1.98 -18.79
N HIS A 253 -17.86 0.84 -19.42
CA HIS A 253 -18.49 -0.44 -19.09
C HIS A 253 -17.96 -0.97 -17.75
N LEU A 254 -16.64 -0.95 -17.54
CA LEU A 254 -16.04 -1.32 -16.26
C LEU A 254 -16.52 -0.37 -15.14
N ARG A 255 -16.56 0.92 -15.40
CA ARG A 255 -17.02 1.92 -14.43
C ARG A 255 -18.47 1.69 -14.02
N SER A 256 -19.35 1.45 -14.98
CA SER A 256 -20.77 1.17 -14.74
C SER A 256 -20.95 -0.14 -13.94
N GLY A 257 -20.18 -1.18 -14.25
CA GLY A 257 -20.18 -2.44 -13.50
C GLY A 257 -19.71 -2.27 -12.05
N TYR A 258 -18.64 -1.51 -11.84
CA TYR A 258 -18.12 -1.19 -10.51
C TYR A 258 -19.15 -0.37 -9.70
N GLN A 259 -19.71 0.70 -10.30
CA GLN A 259 -20.73 1.54 -9.65
C GLN A 259 -21.98 0.74 -9.30
N GLY A 260 -22.47 -0.12 -10.20
CA GLY A 260 -23.60 -1.01 -9.92
C GLY A 260 -23.35 -1.94 -8.74
N GLN A 261 -22.11 -2.38 -8.52
CA GLN A 261 -21.76 -3.17 -7.34
C GLN A 261 -21.81 -2.33 -6.06
N LEU A 262 -21.33 -1.07 -6.10
CA LEU A 262 -21.44 -0.15 -4.96
C LEU A 262 -22.89 0.16 -4.60
N ASP A 263 -23.72 0.42 -5.60
CA ASP A 263 -25.15 0.73 -5.42
C ASP A 263 -25.89 -0.45 -4.78
N MET A 264 -25.62 -1.67 -5.25
CA MET A 264 -26.21 -2.89 -4.67
C MET A 264 -25.82 -3.09 -3.19
N LEU A 265 -24.59 -2.74 -2.82
CA LEU A 265 -24.07 -2.90 -1.45
C LEU A 265 -24.33 -1.67 -0.57
N HIS A 266 -24.93 -0.61 -1.11
CA HIS A 266 -25.08 0.69 -0.43
C HIS A 266 -23.75 1.23 0.14
N CYS A 267 -22.66 1.10 -0.61
CA CYS A 267 -21.30 1.52 -0.25
C CYS A 267 -20.80 2.70 -1.09
N GLY A 268 -21.69 3.40 -1.81
CA GLY A 268 -21.35 4.52 -2.69
C GLY A 268 -21.15 5.87 -1.97
N ASP A 269 -21.59 5.99 -0.72
CA ASP A 269 -21.49 7.22 0.05
C ASP A 269 -20.08 7.42 0.61
N ILE A 270 -19.59 8.65 0.50
CA ILE A 270 -18.26 9.01 1.02
C ILE A 270 -18.35 9.52 2.46
N PRO A 271 -17.51 9.03 3.40
CA PRO A 271 -17.46 9.57 4.76
C PRO A 271 -17.07 11.05 4.79
N THR A 272 -17.81 11.87 5.54
CA THR A 272 -17.61 13.33 5.62
C THR A 272 -16.16 13.73 5.88
N PHE A 273 -15.56 13.16 6.93
CA PHE A 273 -14.18 13.49 7.30
C PHE A 273 -13.16 12.93 6.29
N GLY A 274 -13.46 11.79 5.69
CA GLY A 274 -12.60 11.22 4.63
C GLY A 274 -12.53 12.10 3.40
N MET A 275 -13.65 12.67 2.97
CA MET A 275 -13.72 13.62 1.85
C MET A 275 -12.93 14.89 2.15
N ILE A 276 -13.22 15.54 3.28
CA ILE A 276 -12.60 16.80 3.70
C ILE A 276 -11.08 16.63 3.87
N ALA A 277 -10.67 15.57 4.55
CA ALA A 277 -9.26 15.29 4.79
C ALA A 277 -8.50 14.98 3.49
N THR A 278 -9.11 14.24 2.55
CA THR A 278 -8.50 13.96 1.23
C THR A 278 -8.33 15.24 0.42
N GLU A 279 -9.36 16.10 0.38
CA GLU A 279 -9.28 17.37 -0.33
C GLU A 279 -8.19 18.28 0.25
N ALA A 280 -8.16 18.46 1.57
CA ALA A 280 -7.14 19.27 2.26
C ALA A 280 -5.72 18.71 2.05
N ALA A 281 -5.57 17.37 2.14
CA ALA A 281 -4.32 16.67 1.94
C ALA A 281 -3.74 16.95 0.54
N TYR A 282 -4.55 16.74 -0.49
CA TYR A 282 -4.09 16.89 -1.87
C TYR A 282 -3.92 18.34 -2.31
N ARG A 283 -4.57 19.31 -1.63
CA ARG A 283 -4.39 20.74 -1.91
C ARG A 283 -3.18 21.36 -1.21
N ALA A 284 -2.85 20.91 -0.01
CA ALA A 284 -1.89 21.61 0.85
C ALA A 284 -0.90 20.69 1.58
N GLY A 285 -0.84 19.41 1.24
CA GLY A 285 0.00 18.43 1.92
C GLY A 285 1.40 18.28 1.33
N ASP A 286 1.74 18.93 0.22
CA ASP A 286 2.99 18.73 -0.51
C ASP A 286 4.23 18.92 0.38
N GLU A 287 4.30 20.03 1.14
CA GLU A 287 5.46 20.36 1.99
C GLU A 287 5.65 19.35 3.13
N TRP A 288 4.53 18.88 3.72
CA TRP A 288 4.58 17.86 4.77
C TRP A 288 5.10 16.53 4.22
N LEU A 289 4.61 16.12 3.05
CA LEU A 289 5.05 14.88 2.40
C LEU A 289 6.53 14.93 2.02
N ASP A 290 6.99 16.04 1.45
CA ASP A 290 8.41 16.18 1.05
C ASP A 290 9.37 16.09 2.24
N GLN A 291 8.96 16.62 3.42
CA GLN A 291 9.73 16.49 4.66
C GLN A 291 9.64 15.07 5.23
N LEU A 292 8.45 14.46 5.19
CA LEU A 292 8.24 13.07 5.62
C LEU A 292 9.12 12.10 4.83
N LEU A 293 9.15 12.22 3.50
CA LEU A 293 9.95 11.31 2.65
C LEU A 293 11.43 11.34 3.02
N LYS A 294 12.00 12.51 3.27
CA LYS A 294 13.38 12.65 3.74
C LYS A 294 13.62 11.98 5.09
N TYR A 295 12.66 12.12 6.00
CA TYR A 295 12.73 11.51 7.32
C TYR A 295 12.67 9.98 7.25
N LEU A 296 11.73 9.46 6.44
CA LEU A 296 11.57 8.03 6.23
C LEU A 296 12.79 7.40 5.54
N GLU A 297 13.34 8.07 4.53
CA GLU A 297 14.57 7.64 3.86
C GLU A 297 15.70 7.51 4.88
N GLY A 298 15.90 8.53 5.72
CA GLY A 298 16.88 8.45 6.79
C GLY A 298 16.63 7.32 7.79
N ASN A 299 15.37 7.01 8.14
CA ASN A 299 15.04 5.89 9.02
C ASN A 299 15.40 4.53 8.39
N LEU A 300 15.04 4.36 7.11
CA LEU A 300 15.31 3.13 6.37
C LEU A 300 16.81 2.90 6.18
N ASP A 301 17.56 3.93 5.76
CA ASP A 301 18.99 3.85 5.58
C ASP A 301 19.70 3.49 6.88
N TRP A 302 19.38 4.19 7.96
CA TRP A 302 19.98 3.91 9.26
C TRP A 302 19.66 2.49 9.74
N PHE A 303 18.42 2.04 9.59
CA PHE A 303 18.01 0.70 10.01
C PHE A 303 18.71 -0.39 9.19
N GLN A 304 18.81 -0.21 7.87
CA GLN A 304 19.54 -1.11 6.98
C GLN A 304 21.01 -1.20 7.38
N ASP A 305 21.70 -0.07 7.49
CA ASP A 305 23.13 -0.02 7.84
C ASP A 305 23.38 -0.66 9.21
N TYR A 306 22.51 -0.41 10.17
CA TYR A 306 22.63 -0.98 11.51
C TYR A 306 22.45 -2.51 11.49
N VAL A 307 21.41 -3.01 10.83
CA VAL A 307 21.13 -4.45 10.73
C VAL A 307 22.27 -5.16 10.03
N ASP A 308 22.69 -4.68 8.88
CA ASP A 308 23.76 -5.29 8.05
C ASP A 308 25.11 -5.30 8.78
N THR A 309 25.37 -4.32 9.66
CA THR A 309 26.64 -4.21 10.40
C THR A 309 26.62 -4.97 11.73
N HIS A 310 25.49 -4.99 12.46
CA HIS A 310 25.48 -5.39 13.86
C HIS A 310 24.62 -6.64 14.14
N ILE A 311 23.83 -7.13 13.17
CA ILE A 311 22.94 -8.27 13.37
C ILE A 311 23.32 -9.41 12.41
N PRO A 312 24.25 -10.30 12.80
CA PRO A 312 24.74 -11.36 11.92
C PRO A 312 23.60 -12.25 11.39
N GLY A 313 23.65 -12.54 10.08
CA GLY A 313 22.68 -13.41 9.41
C GLY A 313 21.35 -12.74 9.15
N ALA A 314 21.22 -11.42 9.36
CA ALA A 314 20.11 -10.63 8.91
C ALA A 314 20.57 -9.64 7.83
N HIS A 315 19.68 -9.34 6.88
CA HIS A 315 19.92 -8.36 5.84
C HIS A 315 18.63 -7.58 5.51
N VAL A 316 18.75 -6.27 5.32
CA VAL A 316 17.62 -5.43 4.88
C VAL A 316 17.87 -4.99 3.45
N TYR A 317 17.02 -5.41 2.54
CA TYR A 317 17.11 -4.95 1.16
C TYR A 317 16.67 -3.49 1.04
N ARG A 318 17.40 -2.73 0.22
CA ARG A 318 17.08 -1.32 -0.03
C ARG A 318 15.70 -1.19 -0.67
N ASN A 319 14.89 -0.34 -0.09
CA ASN A 319 13.57 -0.01 -0.61
C ASN A 319 13.65 1.12 -1.63
N ASP A 320 13.04 0.93 -2.81
CA ASP A 320 12.78 2.04 -3.74
C ASP A 320 11.55 2.86 -3.32
N SER A 321 10.67 2.26 -2.52
CA SER A 321 9.40 2.83 -2.07
C SER A 321 8.94 2.25 -0.74
N THR A 322 7.96 2.88 -0.14
CA THR A 322 7.30 2.55 1.13
C THR A 322 8.17 2.84 2.36
N TYR A 323 7.54 2.84 3.52
CA TYR A 323 8.21 2.95 4.83
C TYR A 323 8.32 1.60 5.54
N LEU A 324 8.27 0.52 4.76
CA LEU A 324 8.20 -0.86 5.26
C LEU A 324 9.52 -1.56 4.95
N ALA A 325 10.34 -1.79 5.98
CA ALA A 325 11.57 -2.53 5.82
C ALA A 325 11.28 -4.03 5.65
N TRP A 326 11.87 -4.63 4.62
CA TRP A 326 11.80 -6.06 4.32
C TRP A 326 13.13 -6.70 4.70
N MET A 327 13.15 -7.39 5.86
CA MET A 327 14.36 -7.95 6.45
C MET A 327 14.40 -9.45 6.23
N ASP A 328 15.49 -9.92 5.65
CA ASP A 328 15.83 -11.32 5.41
C ASP A 328 16.51 -11.90 6.67
N CYS A 329 15.90 -12.92 7.25
CA CYS A 329 16.42 -13.64 8.41
C CYS A 329 16.68 -15.12 8.09
N ARG A 330 16.73 -15.53 6.82
CA ARG A 330 16.83 -16.94 6.42
C ARG A 330 18.11 -17.62 6.90
N GLU A 331 19.21 -16.88 7.03
CA GLU A 331 20.46 -17.42 7.59
C GLU A 331 20.36 -17.78 9.09
N TRP A 332 19.31 -17.32 9.78
CA TRP A 332 19.09 -17.74 11.17
C TRP A 332 18.60 -19.18 11.29
N ASN A 333 18.18 -19.79 10.18
CA ASN A 333 17.67 -21.17 10.10
C ASN A 333 16.53 -21.46 11.10
N MET A 334 15.68 -20.45 11.36
CA MET A 334 14.48 -20.56 12.18
C MET A 334 13.27 -20.86 11.29
N SER A 335 12.37 -21.70 11.77
CA SER A 335 11.02 -21.80 11.20
C SER A 335 10.26 -20.46 11.41
N ASP A 336 9.20 -20.22 10.62
CA ASP A 336 8.38 -19.01 10.79
C ASP A 336 7.78 -18.90 12.20
N GLU A 337 7.46 -20.03 12.84
CA GLU A 337 6.96 -20.05 14.22
C GLU A 337 8.04 -19.63 15.22
N GLU A 338 9.26 -20.15 15.08
CA GLU A 338 10.40 -19.77 15.92
C GLU A 338 10.78 -18.30 15.71
N LEU A 339 10.78 -17.85 14.46
CA LEU A 339 11.02 -16.45 14.11
C LEU A 339 9.95 -15.52 14.75
N GLY A 340 8.69 -15.94 14.71
CA GLY A 340 7.59 -15.23 15.37
C GLY A 340 7.74 -15.15 16.88
N ARG A 341 8.14 -16.25 17.53
CA ARG A 341 8.43 -16.27 18.97
C ARG A 341 9.64 -15.40 19.33
N PHE A 342 10.70 -15.48 18.53
CA PHE A 342 11.88 -14.64 18.70
C PHE A 342 11.53 -13.16 18.75
N PHE A 343 10.85 -12.65 17.72
CA PHE A 343 10.49 -11.23 17.69
C PHE A 343 9.53 -10.84 18.81
N LYS A 344 8.50 -11.64 19.06
CA LYS A 344 7.46 -11.31 20.03
C LYS A 344 7.92 -11.46 21.47
N GLU A 345 8.65 -12.53 21.81
CA GLU A 345 8.95 -12.90 23.19
C GLU A 345 10.36 -12.46 23.62
N LYS A 346 11.36 -12.53 22.72
CA LYS A 346 12.74 -12.16 23.02
C LYS A 346 12.99 -10.69 22.71
N ALA A 347 12.80 -10.27 21.47
CA ALA A 347 13.00 -8.87 21.05
C ALA A 347 11.87 -7.93 21.51
N LYS A 348 10.70 -8.44 21.91
CA LYS A 348 9.54 -7.65 22.31
C LYS A 348 9.08 -6.69 21.20
N ILE A 349 9.09 -7.15 19.95
CA ILE A 349 8.68 -6.39 18.76
C ILE A 349 7.52 -7.11 18.07
N TYR A 350 6.42 -6.39 17.86
CA TYR A 350 5.29 -6.85 17.07
C TYR A 350 5.45 -6.37 15.64
N LEU A 351 5.62 -7.31 14.72
CA LEU A 351 5.86 -7.08 13.29
C LEU A 351 5.07 -8.09 12.44
N ASN A 352 5.21 -8.04 11.12
CA ASN A 352 4.62 -9.06 10.25
C ASN A 352 5.67 -10.08 9.83
N LEU A 353 5.36 -11.37 10.05
CA LEU A 353 6.14 -12.47 9.46
C LEU A 353 5.94 -12.47 7.95
N GLY A 354 7.00 -12.77 7.23
CA GLY A 354 7.01 -12.75 5.78
C GLY A 354 6.11 -13.82 5.15
N SER A 355 5.95 -14.97 5.81
CA SER A 355 5.01 -16.03 5.38
C SER A 355 3.55 -15.57 5.27
N ARG A 356 3.16 -14.48 5.92
CA ARG A 356 1.84 -13.86 5.72
C ARG A 356 1.64 -13.28 4.32
N PHE A 357 2.71 -12.98 3.60
CA PHE A 357 2.69 -12.39 2.25
C PHE A 357 2.77 -13.44 1.13
N GLY A 358 2.89 -14.71 1.49
CA GLY A 358 3.06 -15.87 0.62
C GLY A 358 4.17 -16.78 1.13
N GLU A 359 4.25 -18.00 0.61
CA GLU A 359 5.30 -18.97 0.97
C GLU A 359 6.70 -18.43 0.64
N GLU A 360 6.80 -17.60 -0.38
CA GLU A 360 8.01 -16.91 -0.83
C GLU A 360 8.57 -15.92 0.19
N GLY A 361 7.76 -15.53 1.16
CA GLY A 361 8.16 -14.67 2.26
C GLY A 361 8.65 -15.42 3.51
N SER A 362 8.68 -16.76 3.51
CA SER A 362 9.18 -17.54 4.65
C SER A 362 10.63 -17.15 5.00
N GLY A 363 10.90 -16.99 6.30
CA GLY A 363 12.19 -16.53 6.80
C GLY A 363 12.43 -15.02 6.71
N PHE A 364 11.48 -14.26 6.16
CA PHE A 364 11.52 -12.79 6.15
C PHE A 364 10.62 -12.21 7.24
N VAL A 365 10.86 -10.94 7.57
CA VAL A 365 9.95 -10.12 8.38
C VAL A 365 9.79 -8.73 7.78
N ARG A 366 8.61 -8.13 7.99
CA ARG A 366 8.33 -6.76 7.58
C ARG A 366 8.13 -5.86 8.79
N LEU A 367 8.93 -4.80 8.89
CA LEU A 367 8.83 -3.78 9.93
C LEU A 367 8.31 -2.46 9.33
N ASN A 368 7.43 -1.80 10.07
CA ASN A 368 7.01 -0.43 9.76
C ASN A 368 7.95 0.56 10.44
N LEU A 369 8.71 1.33 9.65
CA LEU A 369 9.66 2.33 10.13
C LEU A 369 9.13 3.79 10.08
N ALA A 370 7.82 3.98 9.80
CA ALA A 370 7.16 5.28 9.92
C ALA A 370 6.82 5.61 11.38
N VAL A 371 7.87 5.71 12.17
CA VAL A 371 7.89 6.03 13.60
C VAL A 371 9.05 6.99 13.88
N PRO A 372 9.06 7.73 15.02
CA PRO A 372 10.23 8.50 15.43
C PRO A 372 11.52 7.71 15.43
N ARG A 373 12.63 8.34 15.02
CA ARG A 373 13.96 7.72 14.90
C ARG A 373 14.34 6.94 16.16
N THR A 374 14.08 7.46 17.34
CA THR A 374 14.39 6.80 18.61
C THR A 374 13.73 5.42 18.75
N LEU A 375 12.53 5.24 18.19
CA LEU A 375 11.84 3.93 18.20
C LEU A 375 12.43 2.97 17.14
N VAL A 376 12.96 3.49 16.02
CA VAL A 376 13.69 2.66 15.04
C VAL A 376 14.98 2.15 15.65
N GLU A 377 15.73 3.02 16.33
CA GLU A 377 16.98 2.68 17.04
C GLU A 377 16.72 1.66 18.14
N GLU A 378 15.69 1.88 18.95
CA GLU A 378 15.29 0.94 20.00
C GLU A 378 14.93 -0.43 19.42
N ALA A 379 14.19 -0.49 18.30
CA ALA A 379 13.87 -1.75 17.65
C ALA A 379 15.12 -2.51 17.20
N ALA A 380 16.07 -1.82 16.56
CA ALA A 380 17.32 -2.41 16.10
C ALA A 380 18.17 -2.94 17.27
N HIS A 381 18.31 -2.16 18.33
CA HIS A 381 19.04 -2.58 19.54
C HIS A 381 18.39 -3.79 20.22
N ARG A 382 17.06 -3.85 20.30
CA ARG A 382 16.34 -5.01 20.86
C ARG A 382 16.56 -6.27 20.03
N ILE A 383 16.56 -6.16 18.69
CA ILE A 383 16.84 -7.30 17.79
C ILE A 383 18.28 -7.78 18.01
N GLN A 384 19.25 -6.87 18.06
CA GLN A 384 20.65 -7.20 18.28
C GLN A 384 20.86 -7.92 19.64
N ALA A 385 20.33 -7.36 20.72
CA ALA A 385 20.43 -7.95 22.06
C ALA A 385 19.79 -9.35 22.11
N ALA A 386 18.56 -9.48 21.60
CA ALA A 386 17.88 -10.78 21.57
C ALA A 386 18.63 -11.82 20.71
N ARG A 387 19.33 -11.38 19.64
CA ARG A 387 20.11 -12.27 18.78
C ARG A 387 21.41 -12.73 19.43
N ALA A 388 22.03 -11.89 20.25
CA ALA A 388 23.25 -12.23 21.00
C ALA A 388 22.99 -13.27 22.11
N ASP A 389 21.75 -13.42 22.56
CA ASP A 389 21.33 -14.39 23.60
C ASP A 389 20.95 -15.76 23.03
N LEU A 390 21.15 -15.99 21.72
CA LEU A 390 20.91 -17.27 21.03
C LEU A 390 22.22 -17.97 20.65
#